data_36b1182cc3c23dc21b10b22b5c350ccf
#
_entry.id   36b1182cc3c23dc21b10b22b5c350ccf
#
_cell.length_a   1.000
_cell.length_b   1.000
_cell.length_c   1.000
_cell.angle_alpha   90.00
_cell.angle_beta   90.00
_cell.angle_gamma   90.00
#
_symmetry.space_group_name_H-M   'P 1'
#
loop_
_entity.id
_entity.type
_entity.pdbx_description
1 polymer ?
#
loop_
_entity_poly.entity_id
_entity_poly.type
_entity_poly.pdbx_seq_one_letter_code
_entity_poly.pdbx_strand_id
1 'polypeptide(L)'
;MLKQLSLYVENKKGTMRDITSILKDENINILGSVNNDGPEFGIIRMVVSEPDRAYDALKEAGYMCRLVDVMGIEMTDEVGNLNRLLGALSDSNISVDYIYLSFNRNSGQPILIMHAAEDDIYEVESCMKAKGFTAV
;
A
#
# COMPACT_ATOMS: atom_id res chain seq x y z
N MET A 1 10.78 0.08 -4.73
CA MET A 1 10.13 0.46 -3.44
C MET A 1 9.09 1.51 -3.71
N LEU A 2 7.88 1.34 -3.20
CA LEU A 2 6.78 2.27 -3.38
C LEU A 2 6.62 3.13 -2.12
N LYS A 3 6.06 4.34 -2.29
CA LYS A 3 5.69 5.21 -1.17
C LYS A 3 4.19 5.10 -0.94
N GLN A 4 3.82 4.73 0.27
CA GLN A 4 2.44 4.64 0.71
C GLN A 4 2.10 5.84 1.60
N LEU A 5 0.91 6.38 1.41
CA LEU A 5 0.31 7.31 2.35
C LEU A 5 -0.39 6.53 3.46
N SER A 6 -0.08 6.86 4.70
CA SER A 6 -0.80 6.36 5.86
C SER A 6 -1.46 7.53 6.57
N LEU A 7 -2.79 7.56 6.59
CA LEU A 7 -3.58 8.60 7.22
C LEU A 7 -4.24 8.07 8.48
N TYR A 8 -4.11 8.82 9.56
CA TYR A 8 -4.78 8.55 10.83
C TYR A 8 -5.99 9.46 10.93
N VAL A 9 -7.18 8.89 10.90
CA VAL A 9 -8.43 9.63 10.77
C VAL A 9 -9.43 9.22 11.82
N GLU A 10 -10.32 10.16 12.21
CA GLU A 10 -11.48 9.82 12.99
C GLU A 10 -12.46 8.99 12.13
N ASN A 11 -13.01 7.93 12.71
CA ASN A 11 -13.99 7.10 12.02
C ASN A 11 -15.36 7.78 12.05
N LYS A 12 -15.57 8.70 11.11
CA LYS A 12 -16.85 9.39 10.96
C LYS A 12 -17.28 9.48 9.50
N LYS A 13 -18.58 9.63 9.30
CA LYS A 13 -19.19 9.70 7.99
C LYS A 13 -18.59 10.83 7.14
N GLY A 14 -18.23 10.51 5.91
CA GLY A 14 -17.73 11.48 4.92
C GLY A 14 -16.22 11.70 4.93
N THR A 15 -15.47 11.14 5.88
CA THR A 15 -14.02 11.33 5.95
C THR A 15 -13.31 10.85 4.68
N MET A 16 -13.64 9.65 4.20
CA MET A 16 -13.03 9.11 2.98
C MET A 16 -13.38 9.94 1.74
N ARG A 17 -14.59 10.45 1.67
CA ARG A 17 -15.01 11.34 0.58
C ARG A 17 -14.22 12.66 0.61
N ASP A 18 -13.99 13.23 1.76
CA ASP A 18 -13.23 14.48 1.89
C ASP A 18 -11.77 14.28 1.44
N ILE A 19 -11.15 13.20 1.86
CA ILE A 19 -9.79 12.84 1.46
C ILE A 19 -9.71 12.63 -0.05
N THR A 20 -10.60 11.84 -0.61
CA THR A 20 -10.59 11.57 -2.06
C THR A 20 -10.93 12.81 -2.89
N SER A 21 -11.71 13.76 -2.35
CA SER A 21 -11.97 15.05 -3.00
C SER A 21 -10.70 15.87 -3.11
N ILE A 22 -9.87 15.90 -2.07
CA ILE A 22 -8.58 16.59 -2.10
C ILE A 22 -7.68 16.00 -3.19
N LEU A 23 -7.56 14.69 -3.24
CA LEU A 23 -6.73 14.00 -4.24
C LEU A 23 -7.26 14.23 -5.67
N LYS A 24 -8.57 14.22 -5.85
CA LYS A 24 -9.20 14.53 -7.13
C LYS A 24 -8.87 15.95 -7.60
N ASP A 25 -8.97 16.92 -6.72
CA ASP A 25 -8.70 18.33 -7.04
C ASP A 25 -7.23 18.56 -7.41
N GLU A 26 -6.32 17.78 -6.85
CA GLU A 26 -4.90 17.75 -7.18
C GLU A 26 -4.55 16.89 -8.40
N ASN A 27 -5.55 16.29 -9.04
CA ASN A 27 -5.39 15.36 -10.16
C ASN A 27 -4.48 14.17 -9.84
N ILE A 28 -4.64 13.61 -8.65
CA ILE A 28 -3.88 12.46 -8.16
C ILE A 28 -4.77 11.22 -8.20
N ASN A 29 -4.30 10.17 -8.88
CA ASN A 29 -5.01 8.90 -8.99
C ASN A 29 -4.68 7.99 -7.79
N ILE A 30 -5.70 7.33 -7.26
CA ILE A 30 -5.56 6.30 -6.23
C ILE A 30 -5.37 4.95 -6.94
N LEU A 31 -4.23 4.32 -6.70
CA LEU A 31 -3.85 3.06 -7.33
C LEU A 31 -4.27 1.84 -6.50
N GLY A 32 -4.36 2.01 -5.21
CA GLY A 32 -4.84 1.00 -4.29
C GLY A 32 -5.03 1.60 -2.91
N SER A 33 -5.99 1.07 -2.15
CA SER A 33 -6.20 1.53 -0.78
C SER A 33 -6.82 0.45 0.09
N VAL A 34 -6.60 0.56 1.39
CA VAL A 34 -7.23 -0.25 2.42
C VAL A 34 -7.51 0.60 3.64
N ASN A 35 -8.68 0.39 4.23
CA ASN A 35 -9.11 1.07 5.43
C ASN A 35 -9.17 0.06 6.57
N ASN A 36 -8.50 0.38 7.68
CA ASN A 36 -8.60 -0.39 8.91
C ASN A 36 -9.37 0.42 9.94
N ASP A 37 -10.51 -0.09 10.35
CA ASP A 37 -11.39 0.56 11.31
C ASP A 37 -11.06 0.20 12.75
N GLY A 38 -10.99 1.25 13.60
CA GLY A 38 -11.16 1.12 15.04
C GLY A 38 -12.43 1.83 15.46
N PRO A 39 -12.90 1.68 16.72
CA PRO A 39 -14.14 2.31 17.19
C PRO A 39 -14.13 3.84 17.12
N GLU A 40 -12.98 4.46 17.33
CA GLU A 40 -12.82 5.93 17.37
C GLU A 40 -11.93 6.45 16.25
N PHE A 41 -10.87 5.68 15.90
CA PHE A 41 -9.90 6.04 14.88
C PHE A 41 -9.70 4.91 13.89
N GLY A 42 -9.45 5.28 12.65
CA GLY A 42 -9.07 4.36 11.59
C GLY A 42 -7.74 4.75 10.98
N ILE A 43 -7.14 3.82 10.26
CA ILE A 43 -5.98 4.04 9.43
C ILE A 43 -6.38 3.79 7.99
N ILE A 44 -6.15 4.78 7.12
CA ILE A 44 -6.30 4.64 5.68
C ILE A 44 -4.90 4.54 5.08
N ARG A 45 -4.65 3.44 4.37
CA ARG A 45 -3.41 3.24 3.64
C ARG A 45 -3.69 3.26 2.15
N MET A 46 -2.91 4.02 1.39
CA MET A 46 -3.09 4.09 -0.06
C MET A 46 -1.78 4.30 -0.79
N VAL A 47 -1.69 3.75 -1.98
CA VAL A 47 -0.68 4.09 -2.97
C VAL A 47 -1.33 4.94 -4.04
N VAL A 48 -0.66 6.02 -4.42
CA VAL A 48 -1.18 7.04 -5.33
C VAL A 48 -0.17 7.35 -6.43
N SER A 49 -0.63 8.01 -7.49
CA SER A 49 0.23 8.33 -8.63
C SER A 49 1.34 9.34 -8.31
N GLU A 50 1.12 10.23 -7.34
CA GLU A 50 2.09 11.26 -6.95
C GLU A 50 2.11 11.40 -5.42
N PRO A 51 2.84 10.52 -4.71
CA PRO A 51 2.77 10.44 -3.25
C PRO A 51 3.24 11.70 -2.53
N ASP A 52 4.27 12.38 -3.02
CA ASP A 52 4.78 13.59 -2.37
C ASP A 52 3.78 14.75 -2.44
N ARG A 53 3.17 14.96 -3.61
CA ARG A 53 2.11 15.96 -3.77
C ARG A 53 0.88 15.65 -2.94
N ALA A 54 0.49 14.39 -2.89
CA ALA A 54 -0.63 13.94 -2.08
C ALA A 54 -0.37 14.18 -0.59
N TYR A 55 0.83 13.85 -0.13
CA TYR A 55 1.25 14.11 1.24
C TYR A 55 1.13 15.60 1.60
N ASP A 56 1.68 16.47 0.76
CA ASP A 56 1.65 17.91 1.00
C ASP A 56 0.22 18.46 1.03
N ALA A 57 -0.63 18.06 0.09
CA ALA A 57 -2.02 18.50 0.00
C ALA A 57 -2.85 18.03 1.21
N LEU A 58 -2.69 16.80 1.64
CA LEU A 58 -3.42 16.25 2.78
C LEU A 58 -2.95 16.85 4.10
N LYS A 59 -1.66 17.07 4.24
CA LYS A 59 -1.09 17.74 5.42
C LYS A 59 -1.56 19.18 5.53
N GLU A 60 -1.57 19.92 4.42
CA GLU A 60 -2.09 21.29 4.37
C GLU A 60 -3.58 21.35 4.76
N ALA A 61 -4.35 20.34 4.39
CA ALA A 61 -5.76 20.23 4.76
C ALA A 61 -6.00 19.82 6.23
N GLY A 62 -4.94 19.58 7.00
CA GLY A 62 -5.00 19.28 8.44
C GLY A 62 -5.03 17.79 8.78
N TYR A 63 -4.83 16.90 7.81
CA TYR A 63 -4.78 15.47 8.09
C TYR A 63 -3.42 15.04 8.62
N MET A 64 -3.45 14.12 9.60
CA MET A 64 -2.23 13.45 10.08
C MET A 64 -1.86 12.35 9.07
N CYS A 65 -0.78 12.58 8.35
CA CYS A 65 -0.36 11.75 7.22
C CYS A 65 1.13 11.45 7.29
N ARG A 66 1.51 10.24 6.90
CA ARG A 66 2.91 9.81 6.81
C ARG A 66 3.15 9.13 5.48
N LEU A 67 4.37 9.29 4.95
CA LEU A 67 4.88 8.49 3.84
C LEU A 67 5.66 7.32 4.42
N VAL A 68 5.34 6.13 3.94
CA VAL A 68 5.91 4.86 4.42
C VAL A 68 6.38 4.05 3.23
N ASP A 69 7.59 3.49 3.33
CA ASP A 69 8.09 2.58 2.30
C ASP A 69 7.33 1.25 2.35
N VAL A 70 6.84 0.83 1.21
CA VAL A 70 6.18 -0.46 1.04
C VAL A 70 6.71 -1.15 -0.21
N MET A 71 6.59 -2.46 -0.25
CA MET A 71 6.98 -3.26 -1.39
C MET A 71 5.75 -3.65 -2.19
N GLY A 72 5.85 -3.55 -3.53
CA GLY A 72 4.84 -4.08 -4.44
C GLY A 72 5.40 -5.28 -5.21
N ILE A 73 4.67 -6.38 -5.21
CA ILE A 73 4.99 -7.56 -6.01
C ILE A 73 3.88 -7.79 -7.01
N GLU A 74 4.22 -7.72 -8.30
CA GLU A 74 3.29 -8.08 -9.37
C GLU A 74 3.22 -9.60 -9.49
N MET A 75 2.02 -10.12 -9.61
CA MET A 75 1.78 -11.55 -9.77
C MET A 75 0.72 -11.80 -10.83
N THR A 76 0.77 -12.97 -11.46
CA THR A 76 -0.28 -13.39 -12.38
C THR A 76 -1.57 -13.67 -11.61
N ASP A 77 -2.70 -13.20 -12.13
CA ASP A 77 -4.02 -13.43 -11.54
C ASP A 77 -4.47 -14.88 -11.79
N GLU A 78 -4.00 -15.76 -10.94
CA GLU A 78 -4.29 -17.20 -10.98
C GLU A 78 -4.63 -17.73 -9.59
N VAL A 79 -5.47 -18.75 -9.55
CA VAL A 79 -5.79 -19.45 -8.30
C VAL A 79 -4.51 -19.99 -7.66
N GLY A 80 -4.28 -19.65 -6.39
CA GLY A 80 -3.15 -20.13 -5.62
C GLY A 80 -1.89 -19.27 -5.66
N ASN A 81 -1.81 -18.25 -6.52
CA ASN A 81 -0.60 -17.42 -6.60
C ASN A 81 -0.34 -16.59 -5.35
N LEU A 82 -1.36 -16.06 -4.71
CA LEU A 82 -1.18 -15.39 -3.43
C LEU A 82 -0.66 -16.37 -2.36
N ASN A 83 -1.22 -17.56 -2.31
CA ASN A 83 -0.77 -18.61 -1.39
C ASN A 83 0.70 -18.99 -1.64
N ARG A 84 1.11 -19.11 -2.91
CA ARG A 84 2.50 -19.39 -3.28
C ARG A 84 3.45 -18.29 -2.80
N LEU A 85 3.07 -17.03 -2.96
CA LEU A 85 3.85 -15.88 -2.50
C LEU A 85 3.98 -15.87 -0.97
N LEU A 86 2.87 -16.07 -0.26
CA LEU A 86 2.86 -16.13 1.21
C LEU A 86 3.68 -17.32 1.73
N GLY A 87 3.65 -18.45 1.03
CA GLY A 87 4.50 -19.61 1.33
C GLY A 87 5.98 -19.29 1.19
N ALA A 88 6.36 -18.55 0.16
CA ALA A 88 7.74 -18.11 -0.05
C ALA A 88 8.22 -17.20 1.10
N LEU A 89 7.38 -16.29 1.58
CA LEU A 89 7.68 -15.44 2.74
C LEU A 89 7.85 -16.28 4.02
N SER A 90 6.93 -17.20 4.26
CA SER A 90 6.96 -18.09 5.41
C SER A 90 8.22 -18.97 5.42
N ASP A 91 8.57 -19.56 4.28
CA ASP A 91 9.76 -20.43 4.14
C ASP A 91 11.06 -19.65 4.38
N SER A 92 11.05 -18.35 4.14
CA SER A 92 12.19 -17.45 4.37
C SER A 92 12.20 -16.86 5.78
N ASN A 93 11.26 -17.26 6.64
CA ASN A 93 11.09 -16.75 8.00
C ASN A 93 10.93 -15.23 8.06
N ILE A 94 10.23 -14.67 7.06
CA ILE A 94 9.97 -13.25 6.96
C ILE A 94 8.56 -12.95 7.46
N SER A 95 8.46 -11.95 8.35
CA SER A 95 7.18 -11.45 8.86
C SER A 95 6.81 -10.15 8.17
N VAL A 96 5.56 -10.05 7.72
CA VAL A 96 4.99 -8.82 7.17
C VAL A 96 3.89 -8.31 8.11
N ASP A 97 3.80 -6.99 8.26
CA ASP A 97 2.84 -6.38 9.18
C ASP A 97 1.43 -6.36 8.61
N TYR A 98 1.31 -6.07 7.32
CA TYR A 98 0.04 -6.09 6.60
C TYR A 98 0.28 -6.21 5.09
N ILE A 99 -0.77 -6.62 4.40
CA ILE A 99 -0.82 -6.74 2.95
C ILE A 99 -2.15 -6.20 2.42
N TYR A 100 -2.16 -5.71 1.21
CA TYR A 100 -3.38 -5.42 0.45
C TYR A 100 -3.10 -5.43 -1.05
N LEU A 101 -4.15 -5.46 -1.86
CA LEU A 101 -4.03 -5.57 -3.31
C LEU A 101 -4.20 -4.22 -4.00
N SER A 102 -3.42 -4.03 -5.05
CA SER A 102 -3.54 -3.01 -6.06
C SER A 102 -3.47 -3.67 -7.43
N PHE A 103 -3.47 -2.87 -8.49
CA PHE A 103 -3.35 -3.37 -9.86
C PHE A 103 -2.35 -2.55 -10.65
N ASN A 104 -1.57 -3.23 -11.47
CA ASN A 104 -0.76 -2.58 -12.50
C ASN A 104 -1.68 -2.10 -13.62
N ARG A 105 -1.74 -0.78 -13.83
CA ARG A 105 -2.63 -0.17 -14.83
C ARG A 105 -2.26 -0.52 -16.27
N ASN A 106 -1.01 -0.91 -16.51
CA ASN A 106 -0.53 -1.29 -17.85
C ASN A 106 -0.78 -2.75 -18.16
N SER A 107 -0.46 -3.66 -17.23
CA SER A 107 -0.61 -5.11 -17.44
C SER A 107 -1.99 -5.64 -17.02
N GLY A 108 -2.70 -4.92 -16.16
CA GLY A 108 -3.94 -5.40 -15.53
C GLY A 108 -3.73 -6.45 -14.46
N GLN A 109 -2.48 -6.81 -14.17
CA GLN A 109 -2.16 -7.83 -13.18
C GLN A 109 -2.23 -7.28 -11.75
N PRO A 110 -2.58 -8.12 -10.77
CA PRO A 110 -2.58 -7.70 -9.38
C PRO A 110 -1.16 -7.43 -8.86
N ILE A 111 -1.07 -6.42 -8.01
CA ILE A 111 0.14 -6.09 -7.25
C ILE A 111 -0.19 -6.30 -5.78
N LEU A 112 0.58 -7.15 -5.11
CA LEU A 112 0.49 -7.28 -3.65
C LEU A 112 1.37 -6.21 -3.01
N ILE A 113 0.74 -5.32 -2.27
CA ILE A 113 1.44 -4.31 -1.47
C ILE A 113 1.71 -4.91 -0.09
N MET A 114 2.96 -4.81 0.37
CA MET A 114 3.39 -5.37 1.65
C MET A 114 4.19 -4.37 2.44
N HIS A 115 4.01 -4.37 3.74
CA HIS A 115 4.83 -3.64 4.70
C HIS A 115 5.53 -4.60 5.66
N ALA A 116 6.79 -4.31 5.92
CA ALA A 116 7.59 -4.96 6.95
C ALA A 116 8.36 -3.89 7.73
N ALA A 117 8.98 -4.25 8.84
CA ALA A 117 9.83 -3.34 9.58
C ALA A 117 10.94 -2.75 8.69
N GLU A 118 11.37 -1.52 8.98
CA GLU A 118 12.36 -0.80 8.15
C GLU A 118 13.62 -1.61 7.88
N ASP A 119 14.10 -2.36 8.87
CA ASP A 119 15.30 -3.18 8.73
C ASP A 119 15.06 -4.43 7.86
N ASP A 120 13.83 -4.88 7.76
CA ASP A 120 13.46 -6.14 7.08
C ASP A 120 12.99 -5.94 5.65
N ILE A 121 12.48 -4.76 5.31
CA ILE A 121 11.80 -4.55 4.01
C ILE A 121 12.70 -4.80 2.80
N TYR A 122 13.98 -4.43 2.90
CA TYR A 122 14.95 -4.68 1.81
C TYR A 122 15.31 -6.15 1.70
N GLU A 123 15.33 -6.87 2.83
CA GLU A 123 15.52 -8.32 2.84
C GLU A 123 14.33 -9.04 2.21
N VAL A 124 13.12 -8.58 2.50
CA VAL A 124 11.89 -9.07 1.87
C VAL A 124 11.96 -8.90 0.35
N GLU A 125 12.32 -7.71 -0.12
CA GLU A 125 12.45 -7.44 -1.56
C GLU A 125 13.49 -8.36 -2.22
N SER A 126 14.66 -8.49 -1.61
CA SER A 126 15.72 -9.37 -2.12
C SER A 126 15.28 -10.83 -2.16
N CYS A 127 14.61 -11.29 -1.13
CA CYS A 127 14.07 -12.64 -1.04
C CYS A 127 13.04 -12.91 -2.15
N MET A 128 12.11 -11.98 -2.36
CA MET A 128 11.09 -12.12 -3.40
C MET A 128 11.69 -12.16 -4.78
N LYS A 129 12.66 -11.30 -5.09
CA LYS A 129 13.38 -11.31 -6.36
C LYS A 129 14.13 -12.61 -6.58
N ALA A 130 14.82 -13.12 -5.54
CA ALA A 130 15.55 -14.40 -5.61
C ALA A 130 14.63 -15.60 -5.88
N LYS A 131 13.38 -15.52 -5.46
CA LYS A 131 12.37 -16.57 -5.69
C LYS A 131 11.58 -16.38 -6.99
N GLY A 132 11.98 -15.43 -7.85
CA GLY A 132 11.41 -15.22 -9.17
C GLY A 132 10.18 -14.30 -9.20
N PHE A 133 9.86 -13.59 -8.13
CA PHE A 133 8.79 -12.61 -8.11
C PHE A 133 9.27 -11.26 -8.66
N THR A 134 8.37 -10.53 -9.29
CA THR A 134 8.65 -9.22 -9.90
C THR A 134 8.27 -8.09 -8.92
N ALA A 135 9.29 -7.37 -8.43
CA ALA A 135 9.06 -6.16 -7.64
C ALA A 135 8.75 -4.96 -8.55
N VAL A 136 7.83 -4.14 -8.15
CA VAL A 136 7.40 -2.93 -8.87
C VAL A 136 7.70 -1.66 -8.10
#